data_b921045804980d477fb37c91f5b772fe
#
_entry.id   b921045804980d477fb37c91f5b772fe
#
_cell.length_a   1.000
_cell.length_b   1.000
_cell.length_c   1.000
_cell.angle_alpha   90.00
_cell.angle_beta   90.00
_cell.angle_gamma   90.00
#
_symmetry.space_group_name_H-M   'P 1'
#
loop_
_entity.id
_entity.type
_entity.pdbx_description
1 polymer ?
#
loop_
_entity_poly.entity_id
_entity_poly.type
_entity_poly.pdbx_seq_one_letter_code
_entity_poly.pdbx_strand_id
1 'polypeptide(L)'
;MRVKRCEQNVMVKHPSFMMLDMQRLLLFIAILLLARADSSRLPNAHPALALLPLQMAWAWERPEDLRWLPADAGVAFVASSIMLEGDEALVRPRTARLLVDPATARVPVLHVDLSGREPPALNEVQMQAIVKELLRIARGANRQVVQLDFEVRRSQRPFLARTVAAVRRALPPEVALSVTALASWCLDDAWLAEGMADEVVPMAFRMGQQQHELRQRLRWQGFTQPYCRQAVGYATDEPRLRRLAPRSYYFSPRSWTAAQWQALHSPTKVHAP
;
A
#
# COMPACT_ATOMS: atom_id res chain seq x y z
N MET A 1 -23.59 87.86 -33.15
CA MET A 1 -24.11 86.77 -32.34
C MET A 1 -23.53 85.46 -32.87
N ARG A 2 -22.54 84.87 -32.15
CA ARG A 2 -21.84 83.64 -32.57
C ARG A 2 -22.31 82.51 -31.72
N VAL A 3 -22.95 81.52 -32.34
CA VAL A 3 -23.36 80.27 -31.64
C VAL A 3 -22.18 79.29 -31.69
N LYS A 4 -21.69 78.82 -30.48
CA LYS A 4 -20.66 77.78 -30.37
C LYS A 4 -21.36 76.45 -30.44
N ARG A 5 -20.93 75.57 -31.32
CA ARG A 5 -21.30 74.18 -31.46
C ARG A 5 -20.43 73.34 -30.49
N CYS A 6 -21.07 72.58 -29.65
CA CYS A 6 -20.44 71.67 -28.70
C CYS A 6 -20.35 70.29 -29.39
N GLU A 7 -19.14 69.80 -29.68
CA GLU A 7 -18.93 68.43 -30.16
C GLU A 7 -18.77 67.47 -28.99
N GLN A 8 -19.67 66.47 -28.89
CA GLN A 8 -19.54 65.38 -27.96
C GLN A 8 -18.68 64.26 -28.58
N ASN A 9 -17.50 64.04 -28.01
CA ASN A 9 -16.66 62.87 -28.33
C ASN A 9 -17.24 61.64 -27.61
N VAL A 10 -17.84 60.73 -28.37
CA VAL A 10 -18.22 59.39 -27.89
C VAL A 10 -16.99 58.49 -28.03
N MET A 11 -16.42 58.11 -26.91
CA MET A 11 -15.31 57.16 -26.81
C MET A 11 -15.81 55.71 -26.99
N VAL A 12 -15.62 55.12 -28.16
CA VAL A 12 -15.93 53.73 -28.46
C VAL A 12 -14.85 52.87 -27.77
N LYS A 13 -15.22 52.17 -26.70
CA LYS A 13 -14.36 51.17 -26.06
C LYS A 13 -14.28 49.92 -26.94
N HIS A 14 -13.08 49.59 -27.38
CA HIS A 14 -12.78 48.38 -28.14
C HIS A 14 -13.01 47.10 -27.30
N PRO A 15 -13.68 46.05 -27.84
CA PRO A 15 -13.95 44.80 -27.13
C PRO A 15 -12.73 43.88 -26.99
N SER A 16 -11.57 44.23 -27.54
CA SER A 16 -10.37 43.37 -27.57
C SER A 16 -9.66 43.20 -26.21
N PHE A 17 -9.89 44.11 -25.27
CA PHE A 17 -9.21 44.05 -23.95
C PHE A 17 -9.80 43.02 -23.00
N MET A 18 -11.10 42.73 -23.11
CA MET A 18 -11.80 41.78 -22.24
C MET A 18 -11.50 40.30 -22.60
N MET A 19 -11.19 39.99 -23.88
CA MET A 19 -10.87 38.63 -24.29
C MET A 19 -9.47 38.18 -23.87
N LEU A 20 -8.50 39.08 -23.77
CA LEU A 20 -7.14 38.75 -23.30
C LEU A 20 -7.10 38.40 -21.80
N ASP A 21 -7.91 39.09 -20.99
CA ASP A 21 -7.98 38.83 -19.54
C ASP A 21 -8.70 37.53 -19.24
N MET A 22 -9.72 37.16 -20.01
CA MET A 22 -10.43 35.90 -19.84
C MET A 22 -9.58 34.70 -20.22
N GLN A 23 -8.76 34.78 -21.28
CA GLN A 23 -7.80 33.73 -21.63
C GLN A 23 -6.71 33.56 -20.58
N ARG A 24 -6.20 34.66 -20.02
CA ARG A 24 -5.22 34.60 -18.91
C ARG A 24 -5.81 33.97 -17.64
N LEU A 25 -7.04 34.32 -17.31
CA LEU A 25 -7.75 33.74 -16.17
C LEU A 25 -7.99 32.24 -16.35
N LEU A 26 -8.39 31.79 -17.53
CA LEU A 26 -8.56 30.36 -17.85
C LEU A 26 -7.23 29.59 -17.83
N LEU A 27 -6.14 30.20 -18.29
CA LEU A 27 -4.80 29.62 -18.21
C LEU A 27 -4.33 29.48 -16.75
N PHE A 28 -4.58 30.48 -15.91
CA PHE A 28 -4.27 30.42 -14.47
C PHE A 28 -5.10 29.35 -13.74
N ILE A 29 -6.38 29.22 -14.06
CA ILE A 29 -7.25 28.17 -13.50
C ILE A 29 -6.79 26.78 -13.94
N ALA A 30 -6.40 26.60 -15.21
CA ALA A 30 -5.88 25.35 -15.74
C ALA A 30 -4.54 24.97 -15.08
N ILE A 31 -3.64 25.94 -14.86
CA ILE A 31 -2.36 25.71 -14.15
C ILE A 31 -2.60 25.36 -12.67
N LEU A 32 -3.56 26.01 -12.00
CA LEU A 32 -3.96 25.70 -10.63
C LEU A 32 -4.61 24.33 -10.50
N LEU A 33 -5.39 23.90 -11.50
CA LEU A 33 -6.00 22.56 -11.54
C LEU A 33 -4.96 21.47 -11.82
N LEU A 34 -3.99 21.73 -12.69
CA LEU A 34 -2.85 20.84 -12.95
C LEU A 34 -1.91 20.72 -11.74
N ALA A 35 -1.69 21.82 -11.00
CA ALA A 35 -0.91 21.81 -9.76
C ALA A 35 -1.61 21.07 -8.61
N ARG A 36 -2.95 21.01 -8.59
CA ARG A 36 -3.72 20.23 -7.62
C ARG A 36 -3.78 18.73 -7.90
N ALA A 37 -3.57 18.32 -9.15
CA ALA A 37 -3.54 16.89 -9.52
C ALA A 37 -2.28 16.16 -9.02
N ASP A 38 -1.22 16.89 -8.67
CA ASP A 38 0.06 16.29 -8.26
C ASP A 38 0.29 16.24 -6.73
N SER A 39 -0.63 16.81 -5.94
CA SER A 39 -0.50 16.88 -4.47
C SER A 39 -0.82 15.58 -3.73
N SER A 40 -1.20 14.51 -4.41
CA SER A 40 -1.46 13.20 -3.82
C SER A 40 -0.30 12.22 -3.94
N ARG A 41 0.76 12.57 -4.65
CA ARG A 41 1.99 11.78 -4.68
C ARG A 41 2.82 12.17 -3.46
N LEU A 42 2.99 11.24 -2.53
CA LEU A 42 3.97 11.39 -1.46
C LEU A 42 5.35 11.62 -2.12
N PRO A 43 6.13 12.61 -1.65
CA PRO A 43 7.31 13.10 -2.38
C PRO A 43 8.42 12.06 -2.61
N ASN A 44 8.31 10.83 -2.10
CA ASN A 44 9.33 9.78 -2.19
C ASN A 44 8.75 8.36 -2.46
N ALA A 45 7.57 8.24 -3.06
CA ALA A 45 7.05 6.89 -3.37
C ALA A 45 7.88 6.24 -4.49
N HIS A 46 8.39 5.02 -4.25
CA HIS A 46 9.12 4.27 -5.25
C HIS A 46 8.29 4.10 -6.53
N PRO A 47 8.85 4.35 -7.75
CA PRO A 47 8.07 4.34 -9.01
C PRO A 47 7.30 3.05 -9.26
N ALA A 48 7.87 1.90 -8.89
CA ALA A 48 7.22 0.59 -9.03
C ALA A 48 5.90 0.47 -8.26
N LEU A 49 5.75 1.18 -7.13
CA LEU A 49 4.51 1.18 -6.36
C LEU A 49 3.38 1.94 -7.07
N ALA A 50 3.70 2.92 -7.90
CA ALA A 50 2.70 3.67 -8.67
C ALA A 50 2.01 2.80 -9.74
N LEU A 51 2.66 1.70 -10.15
CA LEU A 51 2.13 0.74 -11.13
C LEU A 51 1.22 -0.31 -10.50
N LEU A 52 1.19 -0.43 -9.18
CA LEU A 52 0.32 -1.38 -8.51
C LEU A 52 -1.12 -0.86 -8.41
N PRO A 53 -2.12 -1.73 -8.62
CA PRO A 53 -3.51 -1.43 -8.33
C PRO A 53 -3.74 -0.97 -6.89
N LEU A 54 -4.79 -0.18 -6.68
CA LEU A 54 -5.19 0.26 -5.35
C LEU A 54 -5.94 -0.82 -4.55
N GLN A 55 -6.37 -1.89 -5.21
CA GLN A 55 -7.09 -3.01 -4.61
C GLN A 55 -6.31 -4.30 -4.83
N MET A 56 -5.84 -4.91 -3.75
CA MET A 56 -4.98 -6.08 -3.78
C MET A 56 -5.63 -7.24 -3.01
N ALA A 57 -5.84 -8.38 -3.67
CA ALA A 57 -6.19 -9.61 -2.98
C ALA A 57 -4.92 -10.23 -2.37
N TRP A 58 -5.00 -10.68 -1.12
CA TRP A 58 -3.92 -11.46 -0.50
C TRP A 58 -4.21 -12.95 -0.61
N ALA A 59 -3.33 -13.71 -1.24
CA ALA A 59 -3.45 -15.14 -1.46
C ALA A 59 -2.42 -15.92 -0.61
N TRP A 60 -2.93 -16.60 0.41
CA TRP A 60 -2.15 -17.53 1.26
C TRP A 60 -1.66 -18.75 0.47
N GLU A 61 -0.80 -19.58 1.05
CA GLU A 61 -0.34 -20.81 0.44
C GLU A 61 -1.44 -21.90 0.48
N ARG A 62 -2.39 -21.78 -0.43
CA ARG A 62 -3.44 -22.75 -0.73
C ARG A 62 -3.82 -22.62 -2.21
N PRO A 63 -4.50 -23.62 -2.80
CA PRO A 63 -5.00 -23.50 -4.18
C PRO A 63 -5.96 -22.31 -4.31
N GLU A 64 -5.67 -21.42 -5.30
CA GLU A 64 -6.49 -20.25 -5.58
C GLU A 64 -6.67 -20.11 -7.11
N ASP A 65 -7.91 -19.84 -7.54
CA ASP A 65 -8.21 -19.42 -8.90
C ASP A 65 -8.75 -17.98 -8.87
N LEU A 66 -7.91 -17.04 -9.26
CA LEU A 66 -8.16 -15.60 -9.22
C LEU A 66 -8.25 -14.99 -10.64
N ARG A 67 -8.48 -15.82 -11.68
CA ARG A 67 -8.64 -15.34 -13.07
C ARG A 67 -9.85 -14.45 -13.26
N TRP A 68 -10.78 -14.48 -12.33
CA TRP A 68 -11.98 -13.62 -12.30
C TRP A 68 -11.71 -12.22 -11.71
N LEU A 69 -10.55 -11.93 -11.17
CA LEU A 69 -10.24 -10.59 -10.65
C LEU A 69 -10.35 -9.54 -11.76
N PRO A 70 -10.92 -8.37 -11.46
CA PRO A 70 -11.00 -7.28 -12.42
C PRO A 70 -9.59 -6.73 -12.76
N ALA A 71 -9.46 -6.10 -13.93
CA ALA A 71 -8.18 -5.62 -14.45
C ALA A 71 -7.52 -4.51 -13.59
N ASP A 72 -8.32 -3.82 -12.77
CA ASP A 72 -7.88 -2.79 -11.83
C ASP A 72 -7.55 -3.34 -10.43
N ALA A 73 -7.51 -4.67 -10.28
CA ALA A 73 -7.08 -5.36 -9.07
C ALA A 73 -5.76 -6.11 -9.27
N GLY A 74 -5.03 -6.32 -8.17
CA GLY A 74 -3.80 -7.10 -8.14
C GLY A 74 -3.83 -8.19 -7.08
N VAL A 75 -2.77 -9.01 -7.05
CA VAL A 75 -2.61 -10.12 -6.11
C VAL A 75 -1.26 -10.00 -5.40
N ALA A 76 -1.28 -9.91 -4.07
CA ALA A 76 -0.13 -10.27 -3.24
C ALA A 76 -0.26 -11.75 -2.85
N PHE A 77 0.76 -12.55 -3.05
CA PHE A 77 0.67 -13.99 -2.82
C PHE A 77 1.90 -14.54 -2.13
N VAL A 78 1.72 -15.41 -1.15
CA VAL A 78 2.82 -16.11 -0.49
C VAL A 78 3.53 -16.97 -1.53
N ALA A 79 4.70 -16.50 -1.97
CA ALA A 79 5.56 -17.18 -2.95
C ALA A 79 6.52 -18.15 -2.27
N SER A 80 6.84 -17.88 -1.02
CA SER A 80 7.67 -18.74 -0.17
C SER A 80 7.39 -18.43 1.29
N SER A 81 7.62 -19.39 2.16
CA SER A 81 7.61 -19.20 3.62
C SER A 81 8.93 -19.64 4.23
N ILE A 82 9.28 -19.03 5.35
CA ILE A 82 10.40 -19.43 6.19
C ILE A 82 9.89 -19.63 7.61
N MET A 83 10.18 -20.81 8.20
CA MET A 83 10.04 -21.03 9.62
C MET A 83 11.39 -20.88 10.28
N LEU A 84 11.53 -19.96 11.23
CA LEU A 84 12.72 -19.79 12.06
C LEU A 84 12.57 -20.64 13.34
N GLU A 85 13.46 -21.62 13.53
CA GLU A 85 13.42 -22.57 14.64
C GLU A 85 14.85 -22.83 15.14
N GLY A 86 15.11 -22.66 16.43
CA GLY A 86 16.46 -22.74 16.98
C GLY A 86 17.43 -21.87 16.16
N ASP A 87 18.48 -22.45 15.64
CA ASP A 87 19.45 -21.80 14.75
C ASP A 87 19.08 -21.89 13.26
N GLU A 88 18.04 -22.65 12.91
CA GLU A 88 17.69 -22.96 11.54
C GLU A 88 16.69 -21.99 10.92
N ALA A 89 16.69 -21.95 9.59
CA ALA A 89 15.69 -21.27 8.76
C ALA A 89 15.15 -22.26 7.71
N LEU A 90 13.97 -22.79 7.94
CA LEU A 90 13.36 -23.81 7.10
C LEU A 90 12.57 -23.15 5.98
N VAL A 91 13.15 -23.10 4.77
CA VAL A 91 12.55 -22.47 3.59
C VAL A 91 11.58 -23.42 2.91
N ARG A 92 10.39 -22.96 2.60
CA ARG A 92 9.32 -23.70 1.90
C ARG A 92 8.77 -22.86 0.75
N PRO A 93 9.21 -23.10 -0.50
CA PRO A 93 8.61 -22.46 -1.68
C PRO A 93 7.13 -22.86 -1.82
N ARG A 94 6.33 -21.96 -2.39
CA ARG A 94 4.92 -22.25 -2.70
C ARG A 94 4.79 -23.48 -3.59
N THR A 95 3.93 -24.40 -3.21
CA THR A 95 3.54 -25.58 -3.99
C THR A 95 2.08 -25.52 -4.43
N ALA A 96 1.27 -24.79 -3.70
CA ALA A 96 -0.16 -24.65 -3.99
C ALA A 96 -0.39 -23.86 -5.30
N ARG A 97 -1.26 -24.39 -6.15
CA ARG A 97 -1.58 -23.79 -7.45
C ARG A 97 -2.20 -22.40 -7.29
N LEU A 98 -1.67 -21.42 -8.01
CA LEU A 98 -2.23 -20.07 -8.12
C LEU A 98 -2.52 -19.77 -9.59
N LEU A 99 -3.78 -19.60 -9.94
CA LEU A 99 -4.24 -19.20 -11.25
C LEU A 99 -4.64 -17.73 -11.24
N VAL A 100 -3.97 -16.92 -12.04
CA VAL A 100 -4.26 -15.50 -12.25
C VAL A 100 -4.14 -15.19 -13.73
N ASP A 101 -4.85 -14.17 -14.21
CA ASP A 101 -4.66 -13.66 -15.55
C ASP A 101 -3.21 -13.18 -15.73
N PRO A 102 -2.55 -13.44 -16.89
CA PRO A 102 -1.19 -12.96 -17.14
C PRO A 102 -1.00 -11.45 -16.96
N ALA A 103 -2.01 -10.65 -17.24
CA ALA A 103 -1.99 -9.19 -17.10
C ALA A 103 -2.18 -8.71 -15.64
N THR A 104 -2.64 -9.58 -14.73
CA THR A 104 -2.84 -9.20 -13.32
C THR A 104 -1.52 -8.83 -12.66
N ALA A 105 -1.47 -7.65 -12.02
CA ALA A 105 -0.34 -7.23 -11.21
C ALA A 105 -0.11 -8.19 -10.03
N ARG A 106 1.13 -8.64 -9.83
CA ARG A 106 1.46 -9.68 -8.83
C ARG A 106 2.62 -9.25 -7.97
N VAL A 107 2.42 -9.30 -6.66
CA VAL A 107 3.45 -9.05 -5.64
C VAL A 107 3.77 -10.37 -4.94
N PRO A 108 4.95 -10.97 -5.15
CA PRO A 108 5.37 -12.12 -4.39
C PRO A 108 5.70 -11.72 -2.94
N VAL A 109 5.23 -12.52 -2.01
CA VAL A 109 5.42 -12.34 -0.57
C VAL A 109 6.32 -13.44 -0.04
N LEU A 110 7.30 -13.04 0.76
CA LEU A 110 8.00 -13.94 1.67
C LEU A 110 7.34 -13.84 3.04
N HIS A 111 6.71 -14.93 3.47
CA HIS A 111 6.12 -15.03 4.80
C HIS A 111 7.12 -15.67 5.77
N VAL A 112 7.37 -15.01 6.90
CA VAL A 112 8.31 -15.49 7.92
C VAL A 112 7.59 -15.73 9.23
N ASP A 113 7.63 -16.99 9.70
CA ASP A 113 7.08 -17.42 10.98
C ASP A 113 8.19 -17.74 11.96
N LEU A 114 7.85 -17.61 13.24
CA LEU A 114 8.69 -18.02 14.37
C LEU A 114 8.13 -19.30 14.98
N SER A 115 8.96 -20.32 15.11
CA SER A 115 8.55 -21.59 15.73
C SER A 115 8.07 -21.39 17.17
N GLY A 116 6.95 -22.02 17.49
CA GLY A 116 6.48 -22.12 18.87
C GLY A 116 7.09 -23.29 19.63
N ARG A 117 7.81 -24.19 18.94
CA ARG A 117 8.43 -25.38 19.54
C ARG A 117 9.79 -25.04 20.11
N GLU A 118 10.65 -24.48 19.27
CA GLU A 118 11.98 -24.06 19.64
C GLU A 118 12.16 -22.59 19.31
N PRO A 119 12.38 -21.72 20.32
CA PRO A 119 12.55 -20.29 20.07
C PRO A 119 13.69 -20.03 19.08
N PRO A 120 13.49 -19.20 18.06
CA PRO A 120 14.52 -18.90 17.09
C PRO A 120 15.65 -18.07 17.70
N ALA A 121 16.88 -18.35 17.30
CA ALA A 121 18.07 -17.64 17.77
C ALA A 121 18.15 -16.19 17.26
N LEU A 122 17.45 -15.87 16.16
CA LEU A 122 17.43 -14.57 15.50
C LEU A 122 18.85 -14.08 15.14
N ASN A 123 19.65 -15.01 14.63
CA ASN A 123 21.05 -14.84 14.32
C ASN A 123 21.28 -14.40 12.86
N GLU A 124 22.54 -14.21 12.50
CA GLU A 124 22.95 -13.78 11.16
C GLU A 124 22.58 -14.82 10.08
N VAL A 125 22.68 -16.11 10.39
CA VAL A 125 22.37 -17.21 9.44
C VAL A 125 20.89 -17.13 9.03
N GLN A 126 20.01 -16.93 10.01
CA GLN A 126 18.57 -16.78 9.78
C GLN A 126 18.26 -15.50 9.00
N MET A 127 18.94 -14.39 9.30
CA MET A 127 18.80 -13.15 8.55
C MET A 127 19.23 -13.32 7.09
N GLN A 128 20.36 -13.95 6.84
CA GLN A 128 20.87 -14.21 5.48
C GLN A 128 19.95 -15.15 4.70
N ALA A 129 19.33 -16.13 5.34
CA ALA A 129 18.33 -16.99 4.71
C ALA A 129 17.11 -16.18 4.23
N ILE A 130 16.60 -15.24 5.04
CA ILE A 130 15.52 -14.34 4.65
C ILE A 130 15.92 -13.47 3.47
N VAL A 131 17.10 -12.84 3.52
CA VAL A 131 17.62 -11.99 2.44
C VAL A 131 17.74 -12.79 1.14
N LYS A 132 18.39 -13.96 1.19
CA LYS A 132 18.60 -14.84 0.03
C LYS A 132 17.27 -15.25 -0.61
N GLU A 133 16.30 -15.66 0.20
CA GLU A 133 15.01 -16.12 -0.29
C GLU A 133 14.19 -14.97 -0.90
N LEU A 134 14.18 -13.79 -0.26
CA LEU A 134 13.48 -12.62 -0.81
C LEU A 134 14.10 -12.19 -2.16
N LEU A 135 15.42 -12.20 -2.28
CA LEU A 135 16.10 -11.96 -3.56
C LEU A 135 15.75 -13.01 -4.62
N ARG A 136 15.61 -14.28 -4.21
CA ARG A 136 15.21 -15.35 -5.13
C ARG A 136 13.82 -15.10 -5.71
N ILE A 137 12.84 -14.77 -4.88
CA ILE A 137 11.48 -14.49 -5.36
C ILE A 137 11.39 -13.16 -6.13
N ALA A 138 12.26 -12.19 -5.83
CA ALA A 138 12.34 -10.92 -6.55
C ALA A 138 12.82 -11.12 -8.01
N ARG A 139 13.74 -12.03 -8.25
CA ARG A 139 14.29 -12.34 -9.59
C ARG A 139 13.28 -13.02 -10.52
N GLY A 140 12.24 -13.64 -9.98
CA GLY A 140 11.20 -14.32 -10.75
C GLY A 140 10.34 -13.35 -11.56
N ALA A 141 10.41 -13.42 -12.90
CA ALA A 141 9.49 -12.77 -13.84
C ALA A 141 9.27 -11.25 -13.64
N ASN A 142 10.30 -10.43 -13.86
CA ASN A 142 10.21 -8.96 -13.88
C ASN A 142 9.43 -8.35 -12.69
N ARG A 143 9.68 -8.82 -11.49
CA ARG A 143 9.01 -8.36 -10.29
C ARG A 143 9.56 -7.00 -9.88
N GLN A 144 8.72 -5.99 -9.98
CA GLN A 144 9.07 -4.62 -9.57
C GLN A 144 8.82 -4.37 -8.09
N VAL A 145 8.00 -5.19 -7.44
CA VAL A 145 7.68 -5.09 -6.02
C VAL A 145 7.73 -6.49 -5.40
N VAL A 146 8.37 -6.58 -4.24
CA VAL A 146 8.35 -7.76 -3.37
C VAL A 146 7.89 -7.38 -1.99
N GLN A 147 7.29 -8.31 -1.25
CA GLN A 147 6.80 -8.02 0.08
C GLN A 147 7.40 -8.99 1.11
N LEU A 148 7.82 -8.44 2.24
CA LEU A 148 8.20 -9.19 3.43
C LEU A 148 7.04 -9.13 4.44
N ASP A 149 6.51 -10.29 4.78
CA ASP A 149 5.50 -10.47 5.82
C ASP A 149 6.16 -11.15 7.02
N PHE A 150 6.49 -10.34 8.04
CA PHE A 150 7.21 -10.83 9.20
C PHE A 150 6.74 -10.13 10.47
N GLU A 151 5.87 -10.79 11.20
CA GLU A 151 5.40 -10.32 12.50
C GLU A 151 6.38 -10.73 13.60
N VAL A 152 6.75 -9.77 14.46
CA VAL A 152 7.68 -10.00 15.56
C VAL A 152 7.17 -9.39 16.86
N ARG A 153 7.59 -9.98 17.99
CA ARG A 153 7.37 -9.42 19.33
C ARG A 153 8.27 -8.19 19.54
N ARG A 154 7.93 -7.37 20.53
CA ARG A 154 8.68 -6.14 20.85
C ARG A 154 10.18 -6.39 21.05
N SER A 155 10.55 -7.46 21.76
CA SER A 155 11.95 -7.85 22.01
C SER A 155 12.72 -8.26 20.73
N GLN A 156 12.01 -8.62 19.66
CA GLN A 156 12.58 -9.13 18.39
C GLN A 156 12.71 -8.04 17.32
N ARG A 157 12.19 -6.84 17.57
CA ARG A 157 12.23 -5.71 16.62
C ARG A 157 13.63 -5.34 16.12
N PRO A 158 14.68 -5.37 16.97
CA PRO A 158 16.04 -5.12 16.48
C PRO A 158 16.48 -6.09 15.39
N PHE A 159 16.07 -7.36 15.47
CA PHE A 159 16.34 -8.35 14.42
C PHE A 159 15.58 -8.00 13.14
N LEU A 160 14.28 -7.71 13.23
CA LEU A 160 13.48 -7.30 12.06
C LEU A 160 14.07 -6.05 11.39
N ALA A 161 14.43 -5.03 12.17
CA ALA A 161 15.03 -3.79 11.63
C ALA A 161 16.31 -4.06 10.84
N ARG A 162 17.22 -4.88 11.40
CA ARG A 162 18.45 -5.30 10.70
C ARG A 162 18.14 -6.12 9.45
N THR A 163 17.16 -7.02 9.52
CA THR A 163 16.73 -7.84 8.38
C THR A 163 16.19 -6.98 7.24
N VAL A 164 15.28 -6.06 7.53
CA VAL A 164 14.73 -5.13 6.52
C VAL A 164 15.82 -4.28 5.90
N ALA A 165 16.73 -3.73 6.70
CA ALA A 165 17.87 -2.97 6.20
C ALA A 165 18.81 -3.82 5.32
N ALA A 166 19.06 -5.08 5.68
CA ALA A 166 19.86 -6.00 4.87
C ALA A 166 19.19 -6.34 3.55
N VAL A 167 17.88 -6.62 3.58
CA VAL A 167 17.06 -6.83 2.38
C VAL A 167 17.11 -5.61 1.47
N ARG A 168 16.86 -4.40 1.99
CA ARG A 168 16.85 -3.17 1.17
C ARG A 168 18.19 -2.94 0.48
N ARG A 169 19.31 -3.15 1.19
CA ARG A 169 20.66 -3.03 0.60
C ARG A 169 20.95 -4.04 -0.49
N ALA A 170 20.37 -5.24 -0.38
CA ALA A 170 20.62 -6.35 -1.31
C ALA A 170 19.67 -6.33 -2.54
N LEU A 171 18.51 -5.72 -2.43
CA LEU A 171 17.57 -5.56 -3.55
C LEU A 171 18.07 -4.52 -4.55
N PRO A 172 17.91 -4.77 -5.86
CA PRO A 172 18.13 -3.77 -6.89
C PRO A 172 17.29 -2.51 -6.63
N PRO A 173 17.80 -1.32 -6.97
CA PRO A 173 17.11 -0.05 -6.70
C PRO A 173 15.77 0.10 -7.43
N GLU A 174 15.58 -0.64 -8.55
CA GLU A 174 14.33 -0.67 -9.31
C GLU A 174 13.24 -1.56 -8.69
N VAL A 175 13.58 -2.35 -7.67
CA VAL A 175 12.64 -3.24 -6.97
C VAL A 175 12.20 -2.61 -5.66
N ALA A 176 10.93 -2.29 -5.53
CA ALA A 176 10.36 -1.78 -4.29
C ALA A 176 10.21 -2.88 -3.24
N LEU A 177 10.53 -2.53 -1.99
CA LEU A 177 10.28 -3.36 -0.82
C LEU A 177 9.02 -2.90 -0.10
N SER A 178 8.00 -3.75 -0.07
CA SER A 178 6.82 -3.62 0.79
C SER A 178 7.00 -4.46 2.05
N VAL A 179 6.56 -3.97 3.21
CA VAL A 179 6.64 -4.70 4.49
C VAL A 179 5.31 -4.64 5.20
N THR A 180 4.78 -5.77 5.67
CA THR A 180 3.61 -5.78 6.56
C THR A 180 3.99 -5.29 7.96
N ALA A 181 3.04 -4.72 8.67
CA ALA A 181 3.24 -4.19 10.01
C ALA A 181 2.00 -4.43 10.88
N LEU A 182 2.19 -4.59 12.18
CA LEU A 182 1.06 -4.51 13.11
C LEU A 182 0.52 -3.08 13.13
N ALA A 183 -0.81 -2.91 13.20
CA ALA A 183 -1.43 -1.58 13.23
C ALA A 183 -0.91 -0.69 14.37
N SER A 184 -0.58 -1.29 15.53
CA SER A 184 0.00 -0.58 16.68
C SER A 184 1.36 0.06 16.37
N TRP A 185 2.16 -0.51 15.47
CA TRP A 185 3.44 0.07 15.07
C TRP A 185 3.29 1.40 14.31
N CYS A 186 2.13 1.60 13.71
CA CYS A 186 1.78 2.77 12.92
C CYS A 186 0.97 3.81 13.70
N LEU A 187 0.70 3.57 14.97
CA LEU A 187 0.02 4.50 15.89
C LEU A 187 1.01 5.11 16.88
N ASP A 188 1.33 4.42 17.97
CA ASP A 188 2.14 4.98 19.06
C ASP A 188 3.57 4.48 19.08
N ASP A 189 3.80 3.35 18.45
CA ASP A 189 4.97 2.53 18.65
C ASP A 189 6.00 2.78 17.54
N ALA A 190 6.36 4.03 17.33
CA ALA A 190 7.17 4.56 16.21
C ALA A 190 8.61 3.99 16.12
N TRP A 191 8.76 2.66 16.20
CA TRP A 191 10.05 1.99 16.13
C TRP A 191 10.51 1.69 14.68
N LEU A 192 9.56 1.63 13.72
CA LEU A 192 9.88 1.56 12.30
C LEU A 192 10.45 2.93 11.88
N ALA A 193 11.68 2.95 11.40
CA ALA A 193 12.26 4.17 10.88
C ALA A 193 11.69 4.49 9.50
N GLU A 194 11.55 5.77 9.21
CA GLU A 194 11.21 6.26 7.87
C GLU A 194 12.26 5.76 6.85
N GLY A 195 11.83 5.31 5.68
CA GLY A 195 12.72 4.79 4.64
C GLY A 195 13.22 3.37 4.85
N MET A 196 12.80 2.65 5.90
CA MET A 196 13.12 1.22 6.06
C MET A 196 12.56 0.37 4.92
N ALA A 197 11.37 0.72 4.42
CA ALA A 197 10.70 0.08 3.30
C ALA A 197 10.10 1.15 2.39
N ASP A 198 9.89 0.81 1.12
CA ASP A 198 9.24 1.70 0.15
C ASP A 198 7.73 1.76 0.37
N GLU A 199 7.14 0.72 0.95
CA GLU A 199 5.75 0.65 1.38
C GLU A 199 5.65 -0.09 2.71
N VAL A 200 4.85 0.42 3.65
CA VAL A 200 4.45 -0.27 4.87
C VAL A 200 2.96 -0.55 4.79
N VAL A 201 2.55 -1.80 5.08
CA VAL A 201 1.15 -2.26 5.04
C VAL A 201 0.71 -2.61 6.46
N PRO A 202 0.21 -1.65 7.26
CA PRO A 202 -0.31 -1.95 8.59
C PRO A 202 -1.58 -2.80 8.50
N MET A 203 -1.60 -3.90 9.24
CA MET A 203 -2.72 -4.82 9.32
C MET A 203 -3.76 -4.28 10.32
N ALA A 204 -4.85 -3.69 9.81
CA ALA A 204 -5.93 -3.13 10.61
C ALA A 204 -6.99 -4.19 10.98
N PHE A 205 -6.54 -5.41 11.30
CA PHE A 205 -7.33 -6.57 11.70
C PHE A 205 -6.53 -7.44 12.68
N ARG A 206 -7.20 -8.34 13.40
CA ARG A 206 -6.59 -9.25 14.39
C ARG A 206 -5.62 -8.56 15.35
N MET A 207 -6.02 -7.38 15.84
CA MET A 207 -5.18 -6.49 16.65
C MET A 207 -5.08 -6.92 18.13
N GLY A 208 -5.40 -8.16 18.46
CA GLY A 208 -5.25 -8.73 19.78
C GLY A 208 -6.20 -8.14 20.84
N GLN A 209 -5.76 -8.15 22.09
CA GLN A 209 -6.59 -7.71 23.24
C GLN A 209 -6.98 -6.23 23.18
N GLN A 210 -6.15 -5.38 22.55
CA GLN A 210 -6.39 -3.95 22.40
C GLN A 210 -7.21 -3.60 21.13
N GLN A 211 -7.77 -4.60 20.45
CA GLN A 211 -8.46 -4.41 19.18
C GLN A 211 -9.54 -3.33 19.23
N HIS A 212 -10.35 -3.27 20.27
CA HIS A 212 -11.43 -2.29 20.38
C HIS A 212 -10.90 -0.86 20.44
N GLU A 213 -9.90 -0.60 21.27
CA GLU A 213 -9.25 0.69 21.43
C GLU A 213 -8.54 1.12 20.13
N LEU A 214 -7.72 0.22 19.54
CA LEU A 214 -7.00 0.49 18.31
C LEU A 214 -7.97 0.80 17.15
N ARG A 215 -9.08 0.06 17.04
CA ARG A 215 -10.11 0.35 16.02
C ARG A 215 -10.77 1.71 16.23
N GLN A 216 -11.05 2.09 17.47
CA GLN A 216 -11.61 3.40 17.79
C GLN A 216 -10.63 4.51 17.40
N ARG A 217 -9.37 4.39 17.75
CA ARG A 217 -8.32 5.35 17.39
C ARG A 217 -8.15 5.47 15.87
N LEU A 218 -8.09 4.34 15.16
CA LEU A 218 -7.99 4.33 13.69
C LEU A 218 -9.21 5.00 13.03
N ARG A 219 -10.41 4.89 13.60
CA ARG A 219 -11.60 5.58 13.09
C ARG A 219 -11.50 7.09 13.21
N TRP A 220 -10.93 7.58 14.30
CA TRP A 220 -10.88 9.02 14.58
C TRP A 220 -9.71 9.72 13.89
N GLN A 221 -8.52 9.19 13.99
CA GLN A 221 -7.29 9.86 13.55
C GLN A 221 -6.54 9.19 12.40
N GLY A 222 -6.86 7.91 12.07
CA GLY A 222 -6.07 7.13 11.13
C GLY A 222 -4.71 6.73 11.70
N PHE A 223 -3.76 6.38 10.83
CA PHE A 223 -2.37 6.12 11.22
C PHE A 223 -1.64 7.42 11.49
N THR A 224 -0.91 7.49 12.59
CA THR A 224 -0.14 8.69 12.98
C THR A 224 1.17 8.78 12.21
N GLN A 225 1.80 7.63 11.92
CA GLN A 225 3.06 7.58 11.18
C GLN A 225 2.84 7.83 9.68
N PRO A 226 3.53 8.82 9.06
CA PRO A 226 3.33 9.16 7.65
C PRO A 226 3.59 7.99 6.69
N TYR A 227 4.65 7.20 6.92
CA TYR A 227 5.03 6.05 6.11
C TYR A 227 4.00 4.89 6.13
N CYS A 228 3.07 4.89 7.10
CA CYS A 228 1.98 3.91 7.21
C CYS A 228 0.69 4.34 6.49
N ARG A 229 0.67 5.49 5.81
CA ARG A 229 -0.56 6.05 5.21
C ARG A 229 -0.74 5.71 3.74
N GLN A 230 0.18 4.97 3.14
CA GLN A 230 0.13 4.63 1.71
C GLN A 230 -0.70 3.38 1.41
N ALA A 231 -0.64 2.41 2.30
CA ALA A 231 -1.33 1.12 2.16
C ALA A 231 -1.93 0.67 3.49
N VAL A 232 -2.84 -0.28 3.46
CA VAL A 232 -3.45 -0.89 4.65
C VAL A 232 -3.96 -2.29 4.36
N GLY A 233 -3.84 -3.20 5.33
CA GLY A 233 -4.42 -4.54 5.31
C GLY A 233 -5.77 -4.59 6.03
N TYR A 234 -6.76 -5.24 5.42
CA TYR A 234 -8.08 -5.51 5.99
C TYR A 234 -8.38 -7.01 5.92
N ALA A 235 -8.96 -7.60 6.97
CA ALA A 235 -9.53 -8.95 6.89
C ALA A 235 -10.97 -8.90 6.37
N THR A 236 -11.34 -9.91 5.55
CA THR A 236 -12.69 -9.99 4.96
C THR A 236 -13.75 -10.48 5.94
N ASP A 237 -13.35 -11.06 7.05
CA ASP A 237 -14.19 -11.62 8.13
C ASP A 237 -14.32 -10.68 9.33
N GLU A 238 -13.80 -9.44 9.23
CA GLU A 238 -13.93 -8.43 10.28
C GLU A 238 -14.69 -7.19 9.79
N PRO A 239 -15.39 -6.47 10.69
CA PRO A 239 -16.06 -5.23 10.33
C PRO A 239 -15.07 -4.24 9.72
N ARG A 240 -15.42 -3.67 8.56
CA ARG A 240 -14.56 -2.72 7.86
C ARG A 240 -14.39 -1.42 8.66
N LEU A 241 -13.18 -0.95 8.74
CA LEU A 241 -12.88 0.43 9.08
C LEU A 241 -13.10 1.33 7.85
N ARG A 242 -13.25 2.64 8.06
CA ARG A 242 -13.19 3.60 6.94
C ARG A 242 -11.89 3.38 6.15
N ARG A 243 -11.84 3.87 4.91
CA ARG A 243 -10.61 3.83 4.11
C ARG A 243 -9.49 4.60 4.83
N LEU A 244 -8.47 3.88 5.28
CA LEU A 244 -7.35 4.43 6.05
C LEU A 244 -6.18 4.86 5.17
N ALA A 245 -6.08 4.27 3.96
CA ALA A 245 -5.00 4.51 3.00
C ALA A 245 -5.51 4.36 1.55
N PRO A 246 -4.79 4.90 0.55
CA PRO A 246 -5.14 4.75 -0.86
C PRO A 246 -5.17 3.30 -1.33
N ARG A 247 -4.12 2.50 -1.00
CA ARG A 247 -4.06 1.08 -1.37
C ARG A 247 -4.56 0.19 -0.24
N SER A 248 -5.38 -0.79 -0.61
CA SER A 248 -5.96 -1.77 0.31
C SER A 248 -5.53 -3.17 -0.08
N TYR A 249 -4.99 -3.91 0.88
CA TYR A 249 -4.75 -5.35 0.80
C TYR A 249 -5.84 -6.08 1.57
N TYR A 250 -6.52 -7.02 0.93
CA TYR A 250 -7.61 -7.78 1.55
C TYR A 250 -7.16 -9.21 1.84
N PHE A 251 -7.24 -9.57 3.11
CA PHE A 251 -6.85 -10.88 3.65
C PHE A 251 -8.12 -11.71 3.85
N SER A 252 -8.22 -12.85 3.15
CA SER A 252 -9.33 -13.78 3.34
C SER A 252 -8.86 -14.99 4.16
N PRO A 253 -9.61 -15.42 5.18
CA PRO A 253 -9.32 -16.65 5.91
C PRO A 253 -9.62 -17.92 5.11
N ARG A 254 -10.35 -17.77 3.98
CA ARG A 254 -10.75 -18.86 3.08
C ARG A 254 -10.24 -18.57 1.67
N SER A 255 -10.29 -19.57 0.79
CA SER A 255 -10.05 -19.35 -0.65
C SER A 255 -10.99 -18.29 -1.20
N TRP A 256 -10.47 -17.46 -2.07
CA TRP A 256 -11.20 -16.34 -2.64
C TRP A 256 -12.31 -16.80 -3.60
N THR A 257 -13.41 -16.07 -3.59
CA THR A 257 -14.48 -16.19 -4.57
C THR A 257 -14.81 -14.82 -5.17
N ALA A 258 -15.31 -14.80 -6.41
CA ALA A 258 -15.78 -13.57 -7.05
C ALA A 258 -16.86 -12.86 -6.21
N ALA A 259 -17.76 -13.62 -5.59
CA ALA A 259 -18.81 -13.07 -4.73
C ALA A 259 -18.25 -12.35 -3.50
N GLN A 260 -17.22 -12.91 -2.83
CA GLN A 260 -16.54 -12.22 -1.71
C GLN A 260 -15.90 -10.92 -2.16
N TRP A 261 -15.21 -10.93 -3.30
CA TRP A 261 -14.58 -9.74 -3.85
C TRP A 261 -15.61 -8.66 -4.17
N GLN A 262 -16.69 -9.02 -4.84
CA GLN A 262 -17.80 -8.10 -5.15
C GLN A 262 -18.43 -7.51 -3.89
N ALA A 263 -18.64 -8.32 -2.84
CA ALA A 263 -19.19 -7.86 -1.57
C ALA A 263 -18.30 -6.81 -0.89
N LEU A 264 -16.97 -6.86 -1.06
CA LEU A 264 -16.04 -5.85 -0.54
C LEU A 264 -16.21 -4.48 -1.23
N HIS A 265 -16.68 -4.46 -2.47
CA HIS A 265 -16.77 -3.26 -3.29
C HIS A 265 -18.21 -2.78 -3.51
N SER A 266 -19.19 -3.57 -3.05
CA SER A 266 -20.59 -3.14 -3.07
C SER A 266 -20.82 -1.99 -2.09
N PRO A 267 -21.59 -0.96 -2.45
CA PRO A 267 -21.97 0.08 -1.53
C PRO A 267 -22.70 -0.55 -0.34
N THR A 268 -22.17 -0.38 0.85
CA THR A 268 -22.84 -0.83 2.09
C THR A 268 -24.21 -0.17 2.12
N LYS A 269 -25.31 -0.94 2.08
CA LYS A 269 -26.64 -0.43 2.41
C LYS A 269 -26.52 0.10 3.83
N VAL A 270 -26.41 1.41 3.95
CA VAL A 270 -26.55 2.09 5.23
C VAL A 270 -28.00 1.85 5.63
N HIS A 271 -28.26 0.90 6.53
CA HIS A 271 -29.50 0.92 7.26
C HIS A 271 -29.45 2.21 8.11
N ALA A 272 -30.19 3.20 7.65
CA ALA A 272 -30.53 4.35 8.49
C ALA A 272 -31.26 3.82 9.74
N PRO A 273 -30.98 4.38 10.92
CA PRO A 273 -31.63 4.03 12.17
C PRO A 273 -33.12 4.29 12.15
#